data_826d9f27f4afe1a1ee61105717e637c1
#
_entry.id   826d9f27f4afe1a1ee61105717e637c1
#
_cell.length_a   1.000
_cell.length_b   1.000
_cell.length_c   1.000
_cell.angle_alpha   90.00
_cell.angle_beta   90.00
_cell.angle_gamma   90.00
#
_symmetry.space_group_name_H-M   'P 1'
#
loop_
_entity.id
_entity.type
_entity.pdbx_description
1 polymer ?
#
loop_
_entity_poly.entity_id
_entity_poly.type
_entity_poly.pdbx_seq_one_letter_code
_entity_poly.pdbx_strand_id
1 'polypeptide(L)'
;MKRCCHALCIATAIVCGAPGLARAQVPHRLDSAASPRQRVAARQVTDENGQALALNPFARRALARFGRVEYRLGTGGFLLRRARIDIVLPPLVNGLQRSNGLVFRWRGLDGALDGQLGPGQRQPIWSGTITAPLTPLAIDLELELELDALGPWNGGAFGIEPGFELVTLP
;
A
#
# COMPACT_ATOMS: atom_id res chain seq x y z
N MET A 1 -82.01 12.29 -6.41
CA MET A 1 -80.77 12.98 -6.05
C MET A 1 -79.62 11.94 -6.13
N LYS A 2 -78.85 11.96 -7.23
CA LYS A 2 -77.77 10.99 -7.50
C LYS A 2 -76.42 11.70 -7.24
N ARG A 3 -75.62 11.23 -6.26
CA ARG A 3 -74.27 11.71 -5.97
C ARG A 3 -73.26 10.85 -6.71
N CYS A 4 -72.57 11.46 -7.69
CA CYS A 4 -71.41 10.84 -8.36
C CYS A 4 -70.15 11.04 -7.48
N CYS A 5 -69.55 9.91 -7.04
CA CYS A 5 -68.20 9.91 -6.44
C CYS A 5 -67.15 9.78 -7.55
N HIS A 6 -66.32 10.82 -7.73
CA HIS A 6 -65.15 10.74 -8.60
C HIS A 6 -63.99 10.15 -7.79
N ALA A 7 -63.53 8.95 -8.17
CA ALA A 7 -62.32 8.37 -7.64
C ALA A 7 -61.12 8.92 -8.41
N LEU A 8 -60.23 9.63 -7.68
CA LEU A 8 -58.97 10.13 -8.21
C LEU A 8 -57.88 9.05 -8.08
N CYS A 9 -57.52 8.42 -9.19
CA CYS A 9 -56.36 7.50 -9.25
C CYS A 9 -55.07 8.29 -9.34
N ILE A 10 -54.27 8.30 -8.24
CA ILE A 10 -52.91 8.80 -8.24
C ILE A 10 -51.96 7.66 -8.72
N ALA A 11 -51.46 7.80 -9.93
CA ALA A 11 -50.42 6.88 -10.46
C ALA A 11 -49.04 7.27 -9.92
N THR A 12 -48.53 6.50 -8.97
CA THR A 12 -47.17 6.66 -8.44
C THR A 12 -46.17 6.02 -9.41
N ALA A 13 -45.44 6.83 -10.16
CA ALA A 13 -44.33 6.36 -11.01
C ALA A 13 -43.12 6.01 -10.14
N ILE A 14 -42.84 4.72 -9.98
CA ILE A 14 -41.61 4.21 -9.35
C ILE A 14 -40.49 4.33 -10.38
N VAL A 15 -39.61 5.32 -10.21
CA VAL A 15 -38.36 5.45 -10.97
C VAL A 15 -37.37 4.40 -10.41
N CYS A 16 -37.28 3.23 -11.06
CA CYS A 16 -36.22 2.27 -10.82
C CYS A 16 -34.90 2.87 -11.31
N GLY A 17 -34.11 3.47 -10.38
CA GLY A 17 -32.73 3.83 -10.64
C GLY A 17 -31.93 2.55 -10.86
N ALA A 18 -31.45 2.32 -12.09
CA ALA A 18 -30.53 1.22 -12.39
C ALA A 18 -29.24 1.39 -11.55
N PRO A 19 -28.81 0.39 -10.77
CA PRO A 19 -27.52 0.44 -10.10
C PRO A 19 -26.45 0.51 -11.19
N GLY A 20 -25.75 1.64 -11.27
CA GLY A 20 -24.59 1.79 -12.14
C GLY A 20 -23.59 0.68 -11.78
N LEU A 21 -23.33 -0.22 -12.72
CA LEU A 21 -22.30 -1.24 -12.59
C LEU A 21 -20.95 -0.51 -12.38
N ALA A 22 -20.52 -0.43 -11.12
CA ALA A 22 -19.16 0.01 -10.81
C ALA A 22 -18.21 -0.98 -11.49
N ARG A 23 -17.65 -0.59 -12.64
CA ARG A 23 -16.60 -1.36 -13.29
C ARG A 23 -15.45 -1.48 -12.31
N ALA A 24 -15.20 -2.70 -11.83
CA ALA A 24 -14.01 -3.00 -11.06
C ALA A 24 -12.79 -2.63 -11.92
N GLN A 25 -12.09 -1.57 -11.52
CA GLN A 25 -10.88 -1.14 -12.22
C GLN A 25 -9.79 -2.16 -11.91
N VAL A 26 -9.24 -2.78 -12.95
CA VAL A 26 -8.15 -3.75 -12.83
C VAL A 26 -6.86 -2.99 -12.46
N PRO A 27 -6.22 -3.32 -11.33
CA PRO A 27 -4.95 -2.70 -10.98
C PRO A 27 -3.86 -3.13 -11.98
N HIS A 28 -3.02 -2.18 -12.37
CA HIS A 28 -1.86 -2.43 -13.24
C HIS A 28 -0.59 -2.43 -12.39
N ARG A 29 0.16 -3.54 -12.40
CA ARG A 29 1.46 -3.61 -11.74
C ARG A 29 2.43 -2.67 -12.42
N LEU A 30 3.11 -1.83 -11.63
CA LEU A 30 4.11 -0.89 -12.10
C LEU A 30 5.51 -1.50 -12.00
N ASP A 31 6.36 -1.15 -12.98
CA ASP A 31 7.78 -1.44 -12.93
C ASP A 31 8.51 -0.40 -12.08
N SER A 32 9.37 -0.87 -11.18
CA SER A 32 10.24 -0.06 -10.31
C SER A 32 11.72 -0.20 -10.63
N ALA A 33 12.09 -0.87 -11.72
CA ALA A 33 13.50 -1.13 -12.09
C ALA A 33 14.33 0.14 -12.32
N ALA A 34 13.69 1.28 -12.64
CA ALA A 34 14.34 2.58 -12.78
C ALA A 34 14.66 3.27 -11.44
N SER A 35 14.34 2.64 -10.30
CA SER A 35 14.62 3.20 -8.98
C SER A 35 16.13 3.33 -8.71
N PRO A 36 16.58 4.39 -8.00
CA PRO A 36 18.01 4.68 -7.82
C PRO A 36 18.78 3.59 -7.07
N ARG A 37 18.06 2.84 -6.21
CA ARG A 37 18.63 1.74 -5.42
C ARG A 37 17.67 0.57 -5.43
N GLN A 38 18.13 -0.57 -5.88
CA GLN A 38 17.37 -1.82 -5.85
C GLN A 38 17.40 -2.49 -4.47
N ARG A 39 18.42 -2.19 -3.66
CA ARG A 39 18.55 -2.65 -2.28
C ARG A 39 18.92 -1.51 -1.37
N VAL A 40 18.20 -1.38 -0.26
CA VAL A 40 18.48 -0.43 0.80
C VAL A 40 18.72 -1.22 2.08
N ALA A 41 19.86 -0.99 2.73
CA ALA A 41 20.12 -1.55 4.05
C ALA A 41 19.55 -0.64 5.14
N ALA A 42 19.08 -1.23 6.24
CA ALA A 42 18.69 -0.46 7.41
C ALA A 42 19.89 0.34 7.94
N ARG A 43 19.67 1.62 8.23
CA ARG A 43 20.68 2.50 8.84
C ARG A 43 20.86 2.21 10.32
N GLN A 44 19.79 1.80 10.98
CA GLN A 44 19.75 1.51 12.40
C GLN A 44 18.78 0.37 12.66
N VAL A 45 19.17 -0.56 13.52
CA VAL A 45 18.29 -1.62 14.03
C VAL A 45 18.33 -1.58 15.55
N THR A 46 17.16 -1.34 16.16
CA THR A 46 17.00 -1.23 17.61
C THR A 46 15.97 -2.24 18.10
N ASP A 47 15.96 -2.47 19.40
CA ASP A 47 14.86 -3.15 20.07
C ASP A 47 13.67 -2.19 20.31
N GLU A 48 12.63 -2.69 20.98
CA GLU A 48 11.43 -1.93 21.37
C GLU A 48 11.70 -0.75 22.32
N ASN A 49 12.86 -0.73 22.98
CA ASN A 49 13.28 0.32 23.91
C ASN A 49 14.23 1.34 23.25
N GLY A 50 14.54 1.17 21.96
CA GLY A 50 15.44 2.04 21.21
C GLY A 50 16.93 1.72 21.43
N GLN A 51 17.26 0.62 22.11
CA GLN A 51 18.64 0.15 22.26
C GLN A 51 19.08 -0.64 21.02
N ALA A 52 20.37 -0.68 20.74
CA ALA A 52 20.90 -1.49 19.64
C ALA A 52 20.50 -2.97 19.86
N LEU A 53 19.85 -3.58 18.87
CA LEU A 53 19.32 -4.94 18.99
C LEU A 53 20.39 -5.95 19.43
N ALA A 54 21.62 -5.79 18.96
CA ALA A 54 22.74 -6.65 19.33
C ALA A 54 23.11 -6.65 20.83
N LEU A 55 22.65 -5.66 21.59
CA LEU A 55 22.93 -5.52 23.01
C LEU A 55 21.80 -6.09 23.88
N ASN A 56 20.68 -6.49 23.30
CA ASN A 56 19.52 -7.01 24.03
C ASN A 56 19.15 -8.43 23.56
N PRO A 57 19.68 -9.49 24.19
CA PRO A 57 19.36 -10.87 23.82
C PRO A 57 17.91 -11.29 24.15
N PHE A 58 17.17 -10.47 24.91
CA PHE A 58 15.79 -10.70 25.28
C PHE A 58 14.79 -9.81 24.52
N ALA A 59 15.26 -9.08 23.51
CA ALA A 59 14.40 -8.28 22.65
C ALA A 59 13.31 -9.15 22.02
N ARG A 60 12.09 -8.66 22.00
CA ARG A 60 10.95 -9.32 21.34
C ARG A 60 10.66 -8.74 19.96
N ARG A 61 11.05 -7.49 19.74
CA ARG A 61 10.85 -6.77 18.49
C ARG A 61 12.14 -6.12 18.02
N ALA A 62 12.27 -6.05 16.71
CA ALA A 62 13.30 -5.27 16.04
C ALA A 62 12.65 -4.14 15.24
N LEU A 63 13.18 -2.92 15.40
CA LEU A 63 12.83 -1.73 14.64
C LEU A 63 13.98 -1.40 13.70
N ALA A 64 13.77 -1.63 12.41
CA ALA A 64 14.78 -1.36 11.39
C ALA A 64 14.42 -0.07 10.64
N ARG A 65 15.22 0.98 10.82
CA ARG A 65 15.06 2.28 10.18
C ARG A 65 15.95 2.39 8.95
N PHE A 66 15.33 2.68 7.81
CA PHE A 66 16.02 2.84 6.53
C PHE A 66 16.24 4.31 6.17
N GLY A 67 15.40 5.21 6.72
CA GLY A 67 15.35 6.59 6.33
C GLY A 67 14.72 6.76 4.94
N ARG A 68 15.16 7.78 4.19
CA ARG A 68 14.62 8.08 2.87
C ARG A 68 14.94 6.97 1.87
N VAL A 69 13.87 6.38 1.31
CA VAL A 69 13.88 5.41 0.23
C VAL A 69 13.16 6.02 -0.97
N GLU A 70 13.76 5.92 -2.15
CA GLU A 70 13.22 6.51 -3.38
C GLU A 70 12.91 5.42 -4.41
N TYR A 71 11.76 5.56 -5.03
CA TYR A 71 11.29 4.74 -6.15
C TYR A 71 11.07 5.60 -7.38
N ARG A 72 11.24 5.01 -8.56
CA ARG A 72 10.83 5.58 -9.84
C ARG A 72 9.96 4.56 -10.55
N LEU A 73 8.67 4.86 -10.60
CA LEU A 73 7.64 3.94 -11.07
C LEU A 73 7.31 4.21 -12.54
N GLY A 74 7.34 3.17 -13.38
CA GLY A 74 7.03 3.25 -14.80
C GLY A 74 5.55 3.55 -15.02
N THR A 75 5.20 4.78 -15.38
CA THR A 75 3.82 5.26 -15.54
C THR A 75 3.53 5.76 -16.95
N GLY A 76 4.44 5.56 -17.93
CA GLY A 76 4.34 6.10 -19.29
C GLY A 76 3.07 5.72 -20.04
N GLY A 77 2.49 4.56 -19.79
CA GLY A 77 1.23 4.12 -20.39
C GLY A 77 -0.02 4.84 -19.87
N PHE A 78 0.12 5.71 -18.84
CA PHE A 78 -1.01 6.36 -18.15
C PHE A 78 -0.90 7.89 -18.17
N LEU A 79 -0.10 8.46 -19.06
CA LEU A 79 0.08 9.91 -19.18
C LEU A 79 -1.27 10.64 -19.29
N LEU A 80 -1.38 11.79 -18.61
CA LEU A 80 -2.54 12.66 -18.52
C LEU A 80 -3.80 12.02 -17.89
N ARG A 81 -3.68 10.83 -17.30
CA ARG A 81 -4.77 10.20 -16.57
C ARG A 81 -4.66 10.51 -15.07
N ARG A 82 -5.81 10.69 -14.43
CA ARG A 82 -5.89 10.66 -12.97
C ARG A 82 -5.73 9.22 -12.50
N ALA A 83 -4.90 9.01 -11.49
CA ALA A 83 -4.59 7.68 -10.99
C ALA A 83 -4.31 7.69 -9.49
N ARG A 84 -4.44 6.53 -8.90
CA ARG A 84 -3.97 6.19 -7.56
C ARG A 84 -2.91 5.10 -7.70
N ILE A 85 -1.84 5.22 -6.94
CA ILE A 85 -0.82 4.18 -6.82
C ILE A 85 -0.94 3.58 -5.43
N ASP A 86 -1.08 2.27 -5.38
CA ASP A 86 -1.11 1.48 -4.15
C ASP A 86 0.24 0.77 -3.99
N ILE A 87 0.78 0.78 -2.77
CA ILE A 87 1.89 -0.08 -2.37
C ILE A 87 1.32 -1.42 -1.91
N VAL A 88 1.97 -2.52 -2.28
CA VAL A 88 1.52 -3.89 -2.03
C VAL A 88 2.67 -4.69 -1.43
N LEU A 89 2.46 -5.36 -0.31
CA LEU A 89 3.43 -6.33 0.19
C LEU A 89 3.07 -7.75 -0.25
N PRO A 90 4.07 -8.58 -0.60
CA PRO A 90 3.84 -9.98 -0.89
C PRO A 90 3.24 -10.68 0.34
N PRO A 91 2.32 -11.64 0.16
CA PRO A 91 1.73 -12.37 1.28
C PRO A 91 2.72 -13.29 2.00
N LEU A 92 3.77 -13.71 1.28
CA LEU A 92 4.86 -14.51 1.82
C LEU A 92 6.14 -13.69 1.80
N VAL A 93 6.78 -13.58 2.96
CA VAL A 93 8.07 -12.92 3.14
C VAL A 93 9.08 -13.95 3.60
N ASN A 94 10.17 -14.10 2.84
CA ASN A 94 11.23 -15.06 3.17
C ASN A 94 11.81 -14.78 4.55
N GLY A 95 11.88 -15.82 5.37
CA GLY A 95 12.36 -15.73 6.74
C GLY A 95 11.28 -15.46 7.79
N LEU A 96 10.03 -15.15 7.39
CA LEU A 96 8.89 -15.08 8.30
C LEU A 96 8.13 -16.41 8.34
N GLN A 97 7.84 -16.90 9.55
CA GLN A 97 6.94 -18.04 9.78
C GLN A 97 5.48 -17.57 9.92
N ARG A 98 5.27 -16.35 10.42
CA ARG A 98 3.95 -15.76 10.63
C ARG A 98 3.88 -14.40 9.97
N SER A 99 2.93 -14.21 9.07
CA SER A 99 2.75 -12.97 8.31
C SER A 99 2.41 -11.75 9.17
N ASN A 100 1.79 -11.95 10.34
CA ASN A 100 1.47 -10.86 11.28
C ASN A 100 2.68 -10.34 12.08
N GLY A 101 3.83 -10.99 11.99
CA GLY A 101 5.06 -10.57 12.67
C GLY A 101 5.84 -9.45 12.00
N LEU A 102 5.33 -8.87 10.90
CA LEU A 102 5.98 -7.77 10.18
C LEU A 102 5.00 -6.62 9.96
N VAL A 103 5.42 -5.41 10.30
CA VAL A 103 4.75 -4.16 9.91
C VAL A 103 5.73 -3.31 9.11
N PHE A 104 5.31 -2.97 7.91
CA PHE A 104 5.98 -2.03 7.01
C PHE A 104 5.33 -0.67 7.19
N ARG A 105 6.03 0.27 7.82
CA ARG A 105 5.54 1.61 8.13
C ARG A 105 6.32 2.65 7.37
N TRP A 106 5.64 3.66 6.84
CA TRP A 106 6.32 4.76 6.17
C TRP A 106 5.64 6.10 6.43
N ARG A 107 6.45 7.13 6.40
CA ARG A 107 6.01 8.50 6.26
C ARG A 107 6.25 8.94 4.82
N GLY A 108 5.22 9.46 4.17
CA GLY A 108 5.30 9.97 2.82
C GLY A 108 6.17 11.23 2.74
N LEU A 109 6.95 11.32 1.66
CA LEU A 109 7.76 12.49 1.33
C LEU A 109 7.37 12.94 -0.08
N ASP A 110 7.58 14.21 -0.39
CA ASP A 110 7.39 14.77 -1.75
C ASP A 110 6.00 14.47 -2.38
N GLY A 111 4.95 14.50 -1.55
CA GLY A 111 3.57 14.26 -1.99
C GLY A 111 3.11 12.81 -1.91
N ALA A 112 3.93 11.89 -1.41
CA ALA A 112 3.48 10.57 -1.01
C ALA A 112 2.61 10.63 0.26
N LEU A 113 1.70 9.67 0.42
CA LEU A 113 0.84 9.54 1.59
C LEU A 113 1.55 8.70 2.66
N ASP A 114 1.28 8.98 3.93
CA ASP A 114 1.71 8.16 5.06
C ASP A 114 0.93 6.83 5.11
N GLY A 115 1.54 5.80 5.71
CA GLY A 115 0.82 4.56 5.91
C GLY A 115 1.61 3.46 6.61
N GLN A 116 0.91 2.34 6.77
CA GLN A 116 1.49 1.09 7.26
C GLN A 116 0.71 -0.09 6.72
N LEU A 117 1.39 -1.21 6.51
CA LEU A 117 0.75 -2.46 6.07
C LEU A 117 1.58 -3.68 6.48
N GLY A 118 0.91 -4.81 6.56
CA GLY A 118 1.52 -6.11 6.75
C GLY A 118 1.58 -6.92 5.45
N PRO A 119 2.23 -8.09 5.47
CA PRO A 119 2.26 -9.01 4.33
C PRO A 119 0.87 -9.32 3.79
N GLY A 120 0.74 -9.35 2.46
CA GLY A 120 -0.51 -9.58 1.75
C GLY A 120 -1.47 -8.38 1.69
N GLN A 121 -1.12 -7.26 2.30
CA GLN A 121 -1.95 -6.06 2.30
C GLN A 121 -1.55 -5.08 1.20
N ARG A 122 -2.47 -4.16 0.88
CA ARG A 122 -2.25 -3.02 -0.02
C ARG A 122 -2.82 -1.75 0.58
N GLN A 123 -2.19 -0.61 0.27
CA GLN A 123 -2.64 0.70 0.72
C GLN A 123 -2.26 1.78 -0.30
N PRO A 124 -3.11 2.82 -0.50
CA PRO A 124 -2.74 3.98 -1.29
C PRO A 124 -1.49 4.67 -0.75
N ILE A 125 -0.55 4.98 -1.65
CA ILE A 125 0.67 5.71 -1.32
C ILE A 125 0.79 7.03 -2.10
N TRP A 126 0.07 7.14 -3.22
CA TRP A 126 0.05 8.35 -4.04
C TRP A 126 -1.26 8.46 -4.83
N SER A 127 -1.71 9.67 -5.08
CA SER A 127 -2.86 9.95 -5.95
C SER A 127 -2.67 11.28 -6.66
N GLY A 128 -2.99 11.32 -7.95
CA GLY A 128 -2.86 12.55 -8.75
C GLY A 128 -3.01 12.31 -10.24
N THR A 129 -2.61 13.29 -11.05
CA THR A 129 -2.52 13.16 -12.51
C THR A 129 -1.11 12.74 -12.90
N ILE A 130 -0.97 11.72 -13.74
CA ILE A 130 0.32 11.27 -14.26
C ILE A 130 0.82 12.28 -15.29
N THR A 131 1.92 12.96 -15.01
CA THR A 131 2.49 14.01 -15.88
C THR A 131 3.80 13.61 -16.55
N ALA A 132 4.40 12.50 -16.13
CA ALA A 132 5.69 12.03 -16.64
C ALA A 132 5.70 10.51 -16.84
N PRO A 133 6.56 9.98 -17.72
CA PRO A 133 6.68 8.53 -17.94
C PRO A 133 7.22 7.76 -16.71
N LEU A 134 7.90 8.46 -15.80
CA LEU A 134 8.35 7.94 -14.51
C LEU A 134 7.77 8.82 -13.40
N THR A 135 7.01 8.22 -12.49
CA THR A 135 6.52 8.90 -11.29
C THR A 135 7.51 8.67 -10.14
N PRO A 136 8.17 9.73 -9.63
CA PRO A 136 9.01 9.62 -8.46
C PRO A 136 8.15 9.45 -7.21
N LEU A 137 8.59 8.60 -6.30
CA LEU A 137 7.98 8.36 -5.00
C LEU A 137 9.07 8.29 -3.95
N ALA A 138 8.96 9.05 -2.88
CA ALA A 138 9.90 9.02 -1.77
C ALA A 138 9.16 8.79 -0.45
N ILE A 139 9.74 7.95 0.40
CA ILE A 139 9.22 7.63 1.73
C ILE A 139 10.35 7.56 2.75
N ASP A 140 10.04 7.85 4.00
CA ASP A 140 10.88 7.53 5.15
C ASP A 140 10.40 6.21 5.74
N LEU A 141 11.19 5.14 5.57
CA LEU A 141 10.78 3.76 5.81
C LEU A 141 11.29 3.21 7.13
N GLU A 142 10.39 2.57 7.86
CA GLU A 142 10.67 1.76 9.05
C GLU A 142 9.99 0.39 8.94
N LEU A 143 10.69 -0.67 9.34
CA LEU A 143 10.13 -2.00 9.53
C LEU A 143 10.09 -2.33 11.01
N GLU A 144 8.94 -2.80 11.48
CA GLU A 144 8.80 -3.42 12.81
C GLU A 144 8.65 -4.93 12.62
N LEU A 145 9.47 -5.70 13.33
CA LEU A 145 9.55 -7.15 13.17
C LEU A 145 9.47 -7.83 14.54
N GLU A 146 8.51 -8.73 14.72
CA GLU A 146 8.45 -9.63 15.86
C GLU A 146 9.49 -10.74 15.69
N LEU A 147 10.44 -10.83 16.63
CA LEU A 147 11.57 -11.75 16.51
C LEU A 147 11.17 -13.22 16.62
N ASP A 148 10.09 -13.53 17.34
CA ASP A 148 9.52 -14.87 17.44
C ASP A 148 8.71 -15.30 16.19
N ALA A 149 8.42 -14.33 15.28
CA ALA A 149 7.83 -14.61 13.98
C ALA A 149 8.86 -14.99 12.92
N LEU A 150 10.16 -14.86 13.22
CA LEU A 150 11.23 -15.30 12.34
C LEU A 150 11.36 -16.84 12.35
N GLY A 151 11.60 -17.39 11.18
CA GLY A 151 11.99 -18.79 11.02
C GLY A 151 13.43 -19.04 11.42
N PRO A 152 13.88 -20.31 11.37
CA PRO A 152 15.27 -20.65 11.56
C PRO A 152 16.13 -19.82 10.61
N TRP A 153 17.06 -19.06 11.19
CA TRP A 153 17.93 -18.17 10.41
C TRP A 153 19.01 -18.95 9.69
N ASN A 154 18.99 -18.94 8.36
CA ASN A 154 19.95 -19.67 7.52
C ASN A 154 21.16 -18.79 7.15
N GLY A 155 21.38 -17.66 7.85
CA GLY A 155 22.49 -16.73 7.54
C GLY A 155 22.24 -15.79 6.36
N GLY A 156 21.09 -15.84 5.70
CA GLY A 156 20.71 -14.93 4.61
C GLY A 156 20.25 -13.56 5.12
N ALA A 157 20.33 -12.52 4.30
CA ALA A 157 19.77 -11.23 4.65
C ALA A 157 18.22 -11.29 4.64
N PHE A 158 17.58 -10.83 5.72
CA PHE A 158 16.16 -10.56 5.70
C PHE A 158 15.87 -9.38 4.77
N GLY A 159 14.93 -9.53 3.87
CA GLY A 159 14.57 -8.48 2.93
C GLY A 159 13.13 -8.59 2.47
N ILE A 160 12.54 -7.45 2.20
CA ILE A 160 11.19 -7.33 1.66
C ILE A 160 11.22 -6.43 0.44
N GLU A 161 10.54 -6.83 -0.61
CA GLU A 161 10.38 -6.05 -1.83
C GLU A 161 8.89 -5.71 -1.99
N PRO A 162 8.50 -4.43 -1.79
CA PRO A 162 7.15 -3.99 -2.05
C PRO A 162 6.89 -3.92 -3.55
N GLY A 163 5.68 -4.30 -3.96
CA GLY A 163 5.16 -4.04 -5.29
C GLY A 163 4.38 -2.74 -5.34
N PHE A 164 4.13 -2.23 -6.56
CA PHE A 164 3.30 -1.05 -6.78
C PHE A 164 2.25 -1.36 -7.84
N GLU A 165 1.01 -0.93 -7.59
CA GLU A 165 -0.11 -1.10 -8.50
C GLU A 165 -0.78 0.25 -8.77
N LEU A 166 -1.13 0.51 -10.04
CA LEU A 166 -1.81 1.72 -10.45
C LEU A 166 -3.27 1.40 -10.80
N VAL A 167 -4.17 2.23 -10.27
CA VAL A 167 -5.59 2.24 -10.60
C VAL A 167 -5.94 3.58 -11.21
N THR A 168 -6.46 3.60 -12.43
CA THR A 168 -6.95 4.83 -13.07
C THR A 168 -8.23 5.29 -12.39
N LEU A 169 -8.32 6.59 -12.12
CA LEU A 169 -9.52 7.21 -11.56
C LEU A 169 -10.37 7.83 -12.68
N PRO A 170 -11.70 7.89 -12.52
CA PRO A 170 -12.60 8.53 -13.48
C PRO A 170 -12.36 10.01 -13.63
#